data_b1ebbd3f10aa39099e58cecf03965acf
#
_entry.id   b1ebbd3f10aa39099e58cecf03965acf
#
_cell.length_a   1.000
_cell.length_b   1.000
_cell.length_c   1.000
_cell.angle_alpha   90.00
_cell.angle_beta   90.00
_cell.angle_gamma   90.00
#
_symmetry.space_group_name_H-M   'P 1'
#
loop_
_entity.id
_entity.type
_entity.pdbx_description
1 polymer ?
#
loop_
_entity_poly.entity_id
_entity_poly.type
_entity_poly.pdbx_seq_one_letter_code
_entity_poly.pdbx_strand_id
1 'polypeptide(L)'
;KGDFFNDKLVDAVKKGEVKESVIDDKVRRLLRVMYWLGLFDPSYGQRPEDKGSIDTPQHRQVVREAGREGIVLLKNEGGILPVDTGKVKSIAVIGPNAAVCRFGGGGSSEMSPFYSVSPLDGLKKKTGGKVTINYALGCKFDGEMSPIDPKYVYTMHNGKRENGFLGEYFNNRDLNGTPVVRRIDKQINFTWGGNAPDNRLAADNFSVRWTAKIVPPKSAKYEISLMSDDGSRLFLDGKEIISNWRDHGEETKTASVMFEAGREYDLKVEFYENGGMASARIGWDTQEELMNEAVEAAKKSDMAIVFAGLSKHYEGEGWDRPSMQLPAGQDDLISKIADANKNTVVVLNTGSAVLLSGWIDKVPALVEAWYPGQEGGNSIA
;
A
#
# COMPACT_ATOMS: atom_id res chain seq x y z
N LYS A 1 -0.22 27.53 6.04
CA LYS A 1 0.50 27.38 7.30
C LYS A 1 1.06 28.74 7.70
N GLY A 2 0.37 29.53 8.59
CA GLY A 2 1.03 30.60 9.35
C GLY A 2 1.35 31.93 8.67
N ASP A 3 1.06 32.13 7.38
CA ASP A 3 1.38 33.37 6.68
C ASP A 3 0.72 34.63 7.27
N PHE A 4 -0.25 34.46 8.15
CA PHE A 4 -0.98 35.53 8.80
C PHE A 4 -0.52 35.82 10.25
N PHE A 5 0.41 35.02 10.80
CA PHE A 5 0.86 35.10 12.21
C PHE A 5 2.36 35.33 12.37
N ASN A 6 3.03 35.71 11.29
CA ASN A 6 4.46 35.99 11.25
C ASN A 6 4.76 37.51 11.11
N ASP A 7 5.84 37.87 10.47
CA ASP A 7 6.29 39.25 10.24
C ASP A 7 5.20 40.13 9.60
N LYS A 8 4.31 39.57 8.78
CA LYS A 8 3.20 40.31 8.18
C LYS A 8 2.24 40.87 9.25
N LEU A 9 1.94 40.10 10.29
CA LEU A 9 1.10 40.56 11.40
C LEU A 9 1.79 41.62 12.22
N VAL A 10 3.10 41.45 12.49
CA VAL A 10 3.93 42.45 13.18
C VAL A 10 3.94 43.75 12.40
N ASP A 11 4.12 43.70 11.10
CA ASP A 11 4.10 44.88 10.24
C ASP A 11 2.72 45.56 10.17
N ALA A 12 1.65 44.79 10.14
CA ALA A 12 0.27 45.30 10.17
C ALA A 12 0.01 46.06 11.51
N VAL A 13 0.48 45.54 12.62
CA VAL A 13 0.40 46.23 13.93
C VAL A 13 1.23 47.52 13.94
N LYS A 14 2.47 47.48 13.46
CA LYS A 14 3.35 48.64 13.35
C LYS A 14 2.76 49.75 12.46
N LYS A 15 2.07 49.38 11.41
CA LYS A 15 1.38 50.30 10.49
C LYS A 15 0.05 50.82 11.05
N GLY A 16 -0.45 50.30 12.17
CA GLY A 16 -1.73 50.67 12.76
C GLY A 16 -2.94 50.04 12.07
N GLU A 17 -2.74 49.10 11.12
CA GLU A 17 -3.80 48.36 10.41
C GLU A 17 -4.52 47.39 11.35
N VAL A 18 -3.76 46.84 12.34
CA VAL A 18 -4.29 45.99 13.42
C VAL A 18 -3.94 46.60 14.76
N LYS A 19 -4.94 46.78 15.62
CA LYS A 19 -4.72 47.31 16.97
C LYS A 19 -4.03 46.22 17.84
N GLU A 20 -3.02 46.59 18.63
CA GLU A 20 -2.33 45.70 19.57
C GLU A 20 -3.34 45.02 20.53
N SER A 21 -4.37 45.76 20.98
CA SER A 21 -5.42 45.22 21.84
C SER A 21 -6.16 44.00 21.24
N VAL A 22 -6.23 43.87 19.90
CA VAL A 22 -6.81 42.74 19.22
C VAL A 22 -5.89 41.51 19.39
N ILE A 23 -4.59 41.73 19.32
CA ILE A 23 -3.59 40.67 19.55
C ILE A 23 -3.65 40.22 21.01
N ASP A 24 -3.68 41.16 21.95
CA ASP A 24 -3.81 40.88 23.39
C ASP A 24 -5.07 40.07 23.72
N ASP A 25 -6.20 40.38 23.11
CA ASP A 25 -7.43 39.61 23.31
C ASP A 25 -7.28 38.16 22.80
N LYS A 26 -6.67 37.99 21.62
CA LYS A 26 -6.43 36.64 21.06
C LYS A 26 -5.45 35.84 21.94
N VAL A 27 -4.37 36.45 22.38
CA VAL A 27 -3.39 35.81 23.29
C VAL A 27 -4.06 35.46 24.62
N ARG A 28 -4.88 36.36 25.18
CA ARG A 28 -5.62 36.11 26.42
C ARG A 28 -6.60 34.91 26.27
N ARG A 29 -7.24 34.76 25.13
CA ARG A 29 -8.11 33.62 24.89
C ARG A 29 -7.34 32.28 24.83
N LEU A 30 -6.19 32.25 24.16
CA LEU A 30 -5.32 31.08 24.14
C LEU A 30 -4.79 30.75 25.53
N LEU A 31 -4.21 31.75 26.24
CA LEU A 31 -3.68 31.54 27.57
C LEU A 31 -4.76 31.09 28.57
N ARG A 32 -6.00 31.58 28.44
CA ARG A 32 -7.11 31.16 29.31
C ARG A 32 -7.32 29.65 29.22
N VAL A 33 -7.33 29.09 27.99
CA VAL A 33 -7.50 27.65 27.81
C VAL A 33 -6.29 26.89 28.36
N MET A 34 -5.09 27.41 28.12
CA MET A 34 -3.84 26.81 28.63
C MET A 34 -3.84 26.78 30.17
N TYR A 35 -4.29 27.88 30.83
CA TYR A 35 -4.46 27.91 32.29
C TYR A 35 -5.52 26.91 32.80
N TRP A 36 -6.66 26.81 32.12
CA TRP A 36 -7.69 25.85 32.51
C TRP A 36 -7.20 24.38 32.39
N LEU A 37 -6.34 24.12 31.42
CA LEU A 37 -5.72 22.82 31.26
C LEU A 37 -4.55 22.55 32.23
N GLY A 38 -4.17 23.55 33.03
CA GLY A 38 -3.04 23.46 33.97
C GLY A 38 -1.67 23.37 33.32
N LEU A 39 -1.53 23.87 32.07
CA LEU A 39 -0.25 23.80 31.32
C LEU A 39 0.90 24.58 32.00
N PHE A 40 0.57 25.52 32.84
CA PHE A 40 1.53 26.34 33.61
C PHE A 40 1.72 25.85 35.04
N ASP A 41 1.02 24.81 35.47
CA ASP A 41 1.17 24.27 36.82
C ASP A 41 2.51 23.55 36.95
N PRO A 42 3.23 23.68 38.10
CA PRO A 42 4.48 22.97 38.30
C PRO A 42 4.39 21.46 38.20
N SER A 43 3.19 20.91 38.39
CA SER A 43 2.86 19.48 38.23
C SER A 43 2.57 19.07 36.80
N TYR A 44 2.48 20.01 35.84
CA TYR A 44 2.27 19.67 34.43
C TYR A 44 3.49 18.91 33.87
N GLY A 45 3.29 17.71 33.40
CA GLY A 45 4.36 16.80 33.00
C GLY A 45 4.87 15.89 34.11
N GLN A 46 4.51 16.19 35.40
CA GLN A 46 4.73 15.28 36.53
C GLN A 46 3.49 14.43 36.88
N ARG A 47 2.40 14.59 36.10
CA ARG A 47 1.29 13.64 36.24
C ARG A 47 1.89 12.24 36.12
N PRO A 48 1.58 11.31 37.07
CA PRO A 48 1.91 9.93 36.84
C PRO A 48 1.50 9.67 35.42
N GLU A 49 2.42 9.13 34.60
CA GLU A 49 2.06 8.72 33.26
C GLU A 49 0.85 7.77 33.45
N ASP A 50 -0.35 8.34 33.48
CA ASP A 50 -1.52 7.60 33.12
C ASP A 50 -1.30 7.30 31.64
N LYS A 51 -0.42 6.32 31.44
CA LYS A 51 -0.28 5.59 30.18
C LYS A 51 -1.61 4.87 30.10
N GLY A 52 -2.66 5.64 29.86
CA GLY A 52 -3.96 5.11 29.63
C GLY A 52 -3.77 3.95 28.70
N SER A 53 -4.04 2.75 29.17
CA SER A 53 -3.80 1.54 28.43
C SER A 53 -4.71 1.58 27.21
N ILE A 54 -4.21 2.13 26.10
CA ILE A 54 -4.99 2.37 24.87
C ILE A 54 -5.22 1.11 24.04
N ASP A 55 -4.64 -0.03 24.40
CA ASP A 55 -4.83 -1.33 23.72
C ASP A 55 -5.11 -2.44 24.74
N THR A 56 -6.15 -2.26 25.56
CA THR A 56 -6.59 -3.29 26.51
C THR A 56 -7.40 -4.38 25.80
N PRO A 57 -7.54 -5.57 26.41
CA PRO A 57 -8.45 -6.60 25.92
C PRO A 57 -9.89 -6.10 25.72
N GLN A 58 -10.34 -5.20 26.61
CA GLN A 58 -11.66 -4.56 26.51
C GLN A 58 -11.75 -3.65 25.29
N HIS A 59 -10.74 -2.82 25.04
CA HIS A 59 -10.70 -1.98 23.84
C HIS A 59 -10.71 -2.83 22.56
N ARG A 60 -9.94 -3.91 22.51
CA ARG A 60 -9.93 -4.85 21.36
C ARG A 60 -11.30 -5.49 21.14
N GLN A 61 -12.02 -5.82 22.21
CA GLN A 61 -13.39 -6.35 22.10
C GLN A 61 -14.34 -5.30 21.51
N VAL A 62 -14.28 -4.05 21.99
CA VAL A 62 -15.12 -2.95 21.46
C VAL A 62 -14.82 -2.70 19.98
N VAL A 63 -13.54 -2.63 19.60
CA VAL A 63 -13.14 -2.43 18.20
C VAL A 63 -13.66 -3.56 17.30
N ARG A 64 -13.55 -4.81 17.75
CA ARG A 64 -14.08 -5.95 17.01
C ARG A 64 -15.59 -5.93 16.87
N GLU A 65 -16.31 -5.57 17.94
CA GLU A 65 -17.76 -5.47 17.89
C GLU A 65 -18.22 -4.34 16.97
N ALA A 66 -17.62 -3.17 17.06
CA ALA A 66 -17.88 -2.05 16.14
C ALA A 66 -17.64 -2.44 14.68
N GLY A 67 -16.54 -3.18 14.40
CA GLY A 67 -16.28 -3.71 13.06
C GLY A 67 -17.38 -4.68 12.60
N ARG A 68 -17.85 -5.57 13.46
CA ARG A 68 -18.93 -6.53 13.14
C ARG A 68 -20.25 -5.84 12.87
N GLU A 69 -20.63 -4.86 13.68
CA GLU A 69 -21.88 -4.11 13.53
C GLU A 69 -21.87 -3.20 12.29
N GLY A 70 -20.68 -2.77 11.83
CA GLY A 70 -20.53 -1.99 10.61
C GLY A 70 -20.64 -2.80 9.33
N ILE A 71 -20.41 -4.12 9.36
CA ILE A 71 -20.46 -4.99 8.16
C ILE A 71 -21.88 -5.13 7.64
N VAL A 72 -22.07 -5.00 6.32
CA VAL A 72 -23.37 -5.06 5.65
C VAL A 72 -23.46 -6.25 4.72
N LEU A 73 -24.46 -7.09 4.91
CA LEU A 73 -24.79 -8.20 4.00
C LEU A 73 -25.64 -7.65 2.85
N LEU A 74 -25.05 -7.47 1.67
CA LEU A 74 -25.71 -6.90 0.50
C LEU A 74 -26.48 -7.94 -0.33
N LYS A 75 -25.97 -9.18 -0.38
CA LYS A 75 -26.58 -10.30 -1.14
C LYS A 75 -26.31 -11.61 -0.40
N ASN A 76 -27.32 -12.52 -0.34
CA ASN A 76 -27.16 -13.86 0.21
C ASN A 76 -28.20 -14.83 -0.39
N GLU A 77 -28.05 -15.15 -1.66
CA GLU A 77 -28.91 -16.10 -2.37
C GLU A 77 -28.61 -17.53 -1.91
N GLY A 78 -29.66 -18.29 -1.70
CA GLY A 78 -29.54 -19.67 -1.21
C GLY A 78 -29.07 -19.81 0.24
N GLY A 79 -28.87 -18.70 0.97
CA GLY A 79 -28.47 -18.72 2.38
C GLY A 79 -27.09 -19.35 2.60
N ILE A 80 -26.11 -19.10 1.71
CA ILE A 80 -24.76 -19.67 1.85
C ILE A 80 -23.95 -19.05 2.99
N LEU A 81 -24.38 -17.92 3.50
CA LEU A 81 -23.91 -17.30 4.73
C LEU A 81 -24.99 -17.41 5.83
N PRO A 82 -24.60 -17.62 7.11
CA PRO A 82 -23.24 -17.88 7.59
C PRO A 82 -22.70 -19.23 7.13
N VAL A 83 -21.36 -19.34 7.05
CA VAL A 83 -20.70 -20.58 6.61
C VAL A 83 -20.90 -21.69 7.65
N ASP A 84 -21.50 -22.79 7.23
CA ASP A 84 -21.64 -23.99 8.06
C ASP A 84 -20.35 -24.85 7.99
N THR A 85 -19.49 -24.70 8.99
CA THR A 85 -18.24 -25.47 9.10
C THR A 85 -18.45 -26.97 9.32
N GLY A 86 -19.68 -27.40 9.60
CA GLY A 86 -20.06 -28.82 9.61
C GLY A 86 -20.10 -29.42 8.20
N LYS A 87 -20.47 -28.61 7.20
CA LYS A 87 -20.60 -29.00 5.78
C LYS A 87 -19.40 -28.62 4.95
N VAL A 88 -18.90 -27.38 5.12
CA VAL A 88 -17.74 -26.86 4.39
C VAL A 88 -16.44 -27.36 5.02
N LYS A 89 -15.63 -28.10 4.26
CA LYS A 89 -14.35 -28.67 4.74
C LYS A 89 -13.14 -27.94 4.18
N SER A 90 -13.32 -27.18 3.10
CA SER A 90 -12.27 -26.42 2.48
C SER A 90 -12.79 -25.07 1.95
N ILE A 91 -12.01 -24.01 2.16
CA ILE A 91 -12.30 -22.65 1.69
C ILE A 91 -11.09 -22.13 0.92
N ALA A 92 -11.32 -21.70 -0.31
CA ALA A 92 -10.35 -20.87 -1.03
C ALA A 92 -10.49 -19.42 -0.54
N VAL A 93 -9.43 -18.85 0.02
CA VAL A 93 -9.35 -17.47 0.47
C VAL A 93 -8.52 -16.72 -0.54
N ILE A 94 -9.14 -15.83 -1.30
CA ILE A 94 -8.56 -15.26 -2.52
C ILE A 94 -8.65 -13.74 -2.48
N GLY A 95 -7.71 -13.07 -3.14
CA GLY A 95 -7.80 -11.64 -3.43
C GLY A 95 -6.76 -10.78 -2.72
N PRO A 96 -6.55 -9.54 -3.21
CA PRO A 96 -5.51 -8.64 -2.74
C PRO A 96 -5.72 -8.15 -1.31
N ASN A 97 -6.95 -8.21 -0.81
CA ASN A 97 -7.29 -7.84 0.57
C ASN A 97 -7.39 -9.04 1.51
N ALA A 98 -7.14 -10.28 1.04
CA ALA A 98 -7.28 -11.48 1.86
C ALA A 98 -6.25 -11.57 2.98
N ALA A 99 -4.96 -11.36 2.64
CA ALA A 99 -3.84 -11.47 3.58
C ALA A 99 -3.38 -10.13 4.18
N VAL A 100 -4.07 -9.04 3.85
CA VAL A 100 -3.76 -7.69 4.34
C VAL A 100 -4.98 -7.13 5.06
N CYS A 101 -4.79 -6.60 6.25
CA CYS A 101 -5.85 -5.88 6.95
C CYS A 101 -5.96 -4.46 6.38
N ARG A 102 -7.08 -4.16 5.72
CA ARG A 102 -7.39 -2.80 5.28
C ARG A 102 -8.20 -2.11 6.39
N PHE A 103 -7.55 -1.33 7.22
CA PHE A 103 -8.14 -0.72 8.41
C PHE A 103 -8.46 0.78 8.26
N GLY A 104 -8.16 1.38 7.11
CA GLY A 104 -8.48 2.77 6.79
C GLY A 104 -8.21 3.10 5.34
N GLY A 105 -8.83 4.17 4.84
CA GLY A 105 -8.67 4.69 3.47
C GLY A 105 -7.45 5.59 3.27
N GLY A 106 -6.59 5.78 4.28
CA GLY A 106 -5.44 6.68 4.20
C GLY A 106 -5.78 8.18 4.35
N GLY A 107 -4.85 9.07 3.96
CA GLY A 107 -4.98 10.52 4.14
C GLY A 107 -5.03 10.92 5.61
N SER A 108 -5.86 11.91 5.96
CA SER A 108 -6.04 12.38 7.35
C SER A 108 -6.63 11.31 8.28
N SER A 109 -7.25 10.27 7.74
CA SER A 109 -7.79 9.14 8.49
C SER A 109 -6.80 8.00 8.67
N GLU A 110 -5.57 8.13 8.20
CA GLU A 110 -4.55 7.09 8.35
C GLU A 110 -4.21 6.86 9.82
N MET A 111 -4.23 5.61 10.23
CA MET A 111 -3.94 5.18 11.59
C MET A 111 -2.73 4.26 11.62
N SER A 112 -1.98 4.32 12.72
CA SER A 112 -0.92 3.37 13.02
C SER A 112 -1.41 2.42 14.12
N PRO A 113 -1.99 1.26 13.78
CA PRO A 113 -2.53 0.34 14.76
C PRO A 113 -1.41 -0.37 15.52
N PHE A 114 -1.66 -0.79 16.76
CA PHE A 114 -0.70 -1.60 17.55
C PHE A 114 -0.45 -2.97 16.93
N TYR A 115 -1.46 -3.50 16.25
CA TYR A 115 -1.44 -4.73 15.48
C TYR A 115 -2.59 -4.69 14.47
N SER A 116 -2.59 -5.61 13.54
CA SER A 116 -3.71 -5.78 12.63
C SER A 116 -3.96 -7.27 12.36
N VAL A 117 -5.22 -7.62 12.14
CA VAL A 117 -5.62 -8.99 11.82
C VAL A 117 -6.18 -9.02 10.41
N SER A 118 -5.50 -9.75 9.52
CA SER A 118 -5.99 -9.93 8.14
C SER A 118 -7.23 -10.85 8.09
N PRO A 119 -8.07 -10.75 7.06
CA PRO A 119 -9.16 -11.70 6.85
C PRO A 119 -8.71 -13.16 6.85
N LEU A 120 -7.59 -13.46 6.20
CA LEU A 120 -6.98 -14.79 6.19
C LEU A 120 -6.65 -15.30 7.60
N ASP A 121 -6.04 -14.45 8.44
CA ASP A 121 -5.69 -14.83 9.82
C ASP A 121 -6.93 -14.98 10.69
N GLY A 122 -7.94 -14.10 10.50
CA GLY A 122 -9.23 -14.20 11.17
C GLY A 122 -9.92 -15.53 10.87
N LEU A 123 -10.02 -15.90 9.60
CA LEU A 123 -10.60 -17.16 9.16
C LEU A 123 -9.83 -18.38 9.67
N LYS A 124 -8.49 -18.38 9.59
CA LYS A 124 -7.65 -19.46 10.15
C LYS A 124 -7.90 -19.63 11.65
N LYS A 125 -7.94 -18.54 12.39
CA LYS A 125 -8.22 -18.53 13.83
C LYS A 125 -9.62 -19.05 14.14
N LYS A 126 -10.63 -18.57 13.41
CA LYS A 126 -12.04 -18.95 13.60
C LYS A 126 -12.28 -20.42 13.32
N THR A 127 -11.69 -20.95 12.25
CA THR A 127 -11.86 -22.35 11.87
C THR A 127 -11.06 -23.31 12.75
N GLY A 128 -10.02 -22.84 13.43
CA GLY A 128 -9.22 -23.64 14.36
C GLY A 128 -8.64 -24.91 13.73
N GLY A 129 -8.35 -24.89 12.42
CA GLY A 129 -7.85 -26.03 11.67
C GLY A 129 -8.90 -27.08 11.26
N LYS A 130 -10.17 -26.86 11.57
CA LYS A 130 -11.28 -27.79 11.19
C LYS A 130 -11.64 -27.66 9.71
N VAL A 131 -11.29 -26.55 9.08
CA VAL A 131 -11.53 -26.26 7.64
C VAL A 131 -10.16 -25.99 7.01
N THR A 132 -9.90 -26.63 5.87
CA THR A 132 -8.68 -26.38 5.10
C THR A 132 -8.78 -25.02 4.42
N ILE A 133 -7.81 -24.15 4.61
CA ILE A 133 -7.73 -22.85 3.96
C ILE A 133 -6.71 -22.90 2.83
N ASN A 134 -7.20 -22.75 1.61
CA ASN A 134 -6.40 -22.64 0.38
C ASN A 134 -6.26 -21.18 0.00
N TYR A 135 -5.12 -20.57 0.30
CA TYR A 135 -4.89 -19.16 -0.01
C TYR A 135 -4.27 -18.98 -1.40
N ALA A 136 -4.79 -18.00 -2.14
CA ALA A 136 -4.18 -17.51 -3.38
C ALA A 136 -4.41 -16.00 -3.53
N LEU A 137 -3.42 -15.27 -4.03
CA LEU A 137 -3.51 -13.81 -4.16
C LEU A 137 -4.45 -13.39 -5.31
N GLY A 138 -4.39 -14.05 -6.45
CA GLY A 138 -5.23 -13.82 -7.62
C GLY A 138 -4.86 -12.59 -8.45
N CYS A 139 -4.71 -11.43 -7.82
CA CYS A 139 -4.20 -10.20 -8.42
C CYS A 139 -3.52 -9.33 -7.36
N LYS A 140 -2.76 -8.32 -7.79
CA LYS A 140 -2.12 -7.33 -6.92
C LYS A 140 -2.54 -5.94 -7.32
N PHE A 141 -2.61 -5.04 -6.35
CA PHE A 141 -2.75 -3.61 -6.63
C PHE A 141 -1.52 -3.06 -7.35
N ASP A 142 -1.74 -2.01 -8.15
CA ASP A 142 -0.63 -1.25 -8.72
C ASP A 142 0.30 -0.78 -7.59
N GLY A 143 1.60 -0.99 -7.78
CA GLY A 143 2.61 -0.65 -6.78
C GLY A 143 2.87 -1.69 -5.68
N GLU A 144 2.05 -2.72 -5.53
CA GLU A 144 2.28 -3.83 -4.59
C GLU A 144 3.04 -5.01 -5.24
N MET A 145 3.67 -4.80 -6.40
CA MET A 145 4.43 -5.85 -7.07
C MET A 145 5.64 -6.29 -6.25
N SER A 146 5.92 -7.59 -6.30
CA SER A 146 7.09 -8.15 -5.63
C SER A 146 8.38 -7.59 -6.24
N PRO A 147 9.36 -7.19 -5.41
CA PRO A 147 10.67 -6.84 -5.92
C PRO A 147 11.22 -7.94 -6.81
N ILE A 148 11.91 -7.58 -7.90
CA ILE A 148 12.51 -8.54 -8.81
C ILE A 148 13.49 -9.43 -8.02
N ASP A 149 13.29 -10.76 -8.08
CA ASP A 149 14.18 -11.72 -7.42
C ASP A 149 15.59 -11.61 -8.05
N PRO A 150 16.65 -11.48 -7.24
CA PRO A 150 18.03 -11.35 -7.72
C PRO A 150 18.49 -12.46 -8.66
N LYS A 151 17.87 -13.64 -8.61
CA LYS A 151 18.19 -14.75 -9.53
C LYS A 151 17.85 -14.46 -11.00
N TYR A 152 16.94 -13.50 -11.24
CA TYR A 152 16.52 -13.11 -12.59
C TYR A 152 17.23 -11.87 -13.13
N VAL A 153 18.08 -11.25 -12.32
CA VAL A 153 18.87 -10.08 -12.74
C VAL A 153 20.34 -10.27 -12.45
N TYR A 154 21.19 -9.78 -13.34
CA TYR A 154 22.62 -9.81 -13.13
C TYR A 154 23.33 -8.65 -13.82
N THR A 155 24.53 -8.36 -13.38
CA THR A 155 25.45 -7.42 -14.02
C THR A 155 26.82 -8.06 -14.20
N MET A 156 27.63 -7.51 -15.13
CA MET A 156 29.02 -7.85 -15.26
C MET A 156 29.86 -6.86 -14.44
N HIS A 157 30.44 -7.34 -13.34
CA HIS A 157 31.27 -6.54 -12.47
C HIS A 157 32.66 -7.18 -12.35
N ASN A 158 33.73 -6.44 -12.64
CA ASN A 158 35.10 -6.94 -12.64
C ASN A 158 35.30 -8.22 -13.46
N GLY A 159 34.63 -8.30 -14.62
CA GLY A 159 34.69 -9.48 -15.51
C GLY A 159 33.93 -10.72 -15.02
N LYS A 160 33.20 -10.62 -13.92
CA LYS A 160 32.37 -11.71 -13.36
C LYS A 160 30.90 -11.36 -13.42
N ARG A 161 30.07 -12.38 -13.66
CA ARG A 161 28.62 -12.27 -13.55
C ARG A 161 28.22 -12.28 -12.07
N GLU A 162 27.54 -11.23 -11.62
CA GLU A 162 27.03 -11.10 -10.28
C GLU A 162 25.52 -10.80 -10.32
N ASN A 163 24.72 -11.52 -9.52
CA ASN A 163 23.28 -11.28 -9.42
C ASN A 163 23.00 -9.96 -8.70
N GLY A 164 22.11 -9.14 -9.30
CA GLY A 164 21.76 -7.83 -8.82
C GLY A 164 22.03 -6.75 -9.87
N PHE A 165 21.93 -5.51 -9.46
CA PHE A 165 22.08 -4.30 -10.24
C PHE A 165 23.40 -3.61 -9.92
N LEU A 166 24.10 -3.12 -10.91
CA LEU A 166 25.20 -2.17 -10.68
C LEU A 166 24.58 -0.81 -10.36
N GLY A 167 24.67 -0.39 -9.10
CA GLY A 167 24.25 0.93 -8.64
C GLY A 167 25.39 1.93 -8.71
N GLU A 168 25.18 3.01 -9.43
CA GLU A 168 26.05 4.19 -9.52
C GLU A 168 25.35 5.39 -8.85
N TYR A 169 25.92 5.89 -7.76
CA TYR A 169 25.34 6.92 -6.93
C TYR A 169 26.09 8.23 -7.11
N PHE A 170 25.37 9.33 -7.33
CA PHE A 170 25.90 10.66 -7.64
C PHE A 170 25.46 11.67 -6.59
N ASN A 171 26.33 12.61 -6.25
CA ASN A 171 26.04 13.71 -5.32
C ASN A 171 25.47 14.94 -6.08
N ASN A 172 24.54 14.68 -6.99
CA ASN A 172 23.76 15.65 -7.74
C ASN A 172 22.49 14.97 -8.29
N ARG A 173 21.52 15.76 -8.75
CA ARG A 173 20.23 15.26 -9.27
C ARG A 173 20.27 14.78 -10.72
N ASP A 174 21.33 15.08 -11.45
CA ASP A 174 21.35 15.01 -12.91
C ASP A 174 22.12 13.78 -13.43
N LEU A 175 22.55 12.86 -12.57
CA LEU A 175 23.37 11.69 -12.93
C LEU A 175 24.69 12.07 -13.61
N ASN A 176 25.23 13.27 -13.33
CA ASN A 176 26.39 13.83 -13.98
C ASN A 176 27.71 13.55 -13.25
N GLY A 177 28.80 13.47 -14.04
CA GLY A 177 30.15 13.30 -13.53
C GLY A 177 30.47 11.87 -13.10
N THR A 178 31.42 11.74 -12.18
CA THR A 178 31.84 10.43 -11.65
C THR A 178 30.99 10.04 -10.45
N PRO A 179 30.40 8.83 -10.42
CA PRO A 179 29.67 8.36 -9.25
C PRO A 179 30.58 8.28 -8.04
N VAL A 180 30.10 8.75 -6.88
CA VAL A 180 30.84 8.71 -5.61
C VAL A 180 30.75 7.33 -4.94
N VAL A 181 29.73 6.54 -5.31
CA VAL A 181 29.55 5.16 -4.86
C VAL A 181 29.24 4.29 -6.07
N ARG A 182 29.91 3.13 -6.15
CA ARG A 182 29.57 2.02 -7.05
C ARG A 182 29.47 0.75 -6.23
N ARG A 183 28.36 0.04 -6.34
CA ARG A 183 28.14 -1.21 -5.62
C ARG A 183 27.13 -2.11 -6.36
N ILE A 184 27.08 -3.38 -5.98
CA ILE A 184 26.02 -4.29 -6.44
C ILE A 184 24.88 -4.26 -5.44
N ASP A 185 23.74 -3.72 -5.86
CA ASP A 185 22.49 -3.78 -5.13
C ASP A 185 21.74 -5.06 -5.55
N LYS A 186 21.44 -5.93 -4.59
CA LYS A 186 20.78 -7.21 -4.88
C LYS A 186 19.38 -7.01 -5.44
N GLN A 187 18.69 -5.98 -4.96
CA GLN A 187 17.36 -5.54 -5.40
C GLN A 187 17.30 -4.02 -5.36
N ILE A 188 16.50 -3.42 -6.20
CA ILE A 188 16.07 -2.03 -6.02
C ILE A 188 14.79 -2.10 -5.18
N ASN A 189 14.94 -2.00 -3.86
CA ASN A 189 13.86 -2.03 -2.88
C ASN A 189 14.29 -1.22 -1.65
N PHE A 190 14.36 0.10 -1.83
CA PHE A 190 14.91 1.03 -0.86
C PHE A 190 13.83 1.94 -0.28
N THR A 191 13.93 2.18 1.02
CA THR A 191 13.23 3.24 1.74
C THR A 191 14.26 3.91 2.63
N TRP A 192 14.88 4.97 2.12
CA TRP A 192 15.89 5.70 2.88
C TRP A 192 15.26 6.69 3.87
N GLY A 193 14.00 7.09 3.60
CA GLY A 193 13.36 8.16 4.37
C GLY A 193 14.16 9.46 4.23
N GLY A 194 14.35 10.20 5.30
CA GLY A 194 15.18 11.40 5.32
C GLY A 194 16.69 11.12 5.48
N ASN A 195 17.18 9.90 5.13
CA ASN A 195 18.59 9.52 5.29
C ASN A 195 19.29 9.35 3.94
N ALA A 196 20.59 9.57 3.91
CA ALA A 196 21.41 9.28 2.75
C ALA A 196 21.55 7.76 2.47
N PRO A 197 21.63 7.33 1.19
CA PRO A 197 21.88 5.94 0.81
C PRO A 197 23.26 5.40 1.24
N ASP A 198 24.22 6.29 1.47
CA ASP A 198 25.59 6.02 1.86
C ASP A 198 26.17 7.26 2.56
N ASN A 199 27.13 7.08 3.47
CA ASN A 199 27.76 8.17 4.24
C ASN A 199 28.56 9.18 3.39
N ARG A 200 28.80 8.90 2.13
CA ARG A 200 29.47 9.75 1.13
C ARG A 200 28.50 10.63 0.35
N LEU A 201 27.20 10.44 0.55
CA LEU A 201 26.12 11.16 -0.12
C LEU A 201 25.40 12.07 0.87
N ALA A 202 24.83 13.17 0.36
CA ALA A 202 23.84 13.93 1.13
C ALA A 202 22.51 13.17 1.21
N ALA A 203 21.66 13.51 2.19
CA ALA A 203 20.32 12.93 2.29
C ALA A 203 19.41 13.40 1.15
N ASP A 204 19.63 14.63 0.71
CA ASP A 204 18.92 15.28 -0.40
C ASP A 204 19.86 15.55 -1.57
N ASN A 205 19.29 15.86 -2.74
CA ASN A 205 20.03 16.24 -3.96
C ASN A 205 21.03 15.17 -4.42
N PHE A 206 20.63 13.91 -4.43
CA PHE A 206 21.40 12.82 -4.99
C PHE A 206 20.64 12.11 -6.11
N SER A 207 21.35 11.31 -6.89
CA SER A 207 20.74 10.46 -7.91
C SER A 207 21.43 9.11 -8.01
N VAL A 208 20.71 8.14 -8.58
CA VAL A 208 21.21 6.78 -8.74
C VAL A 208 20.86 6.27 -10.13
N ARG A 209 21.83 5.63 -10.76
CA ARG A 209 21.62 4.82 -11.97
C ARG A 209 21.89 3.37 -11.64
N TRP A 210 20.90 2.51 -11.86
CA TRP A 210 21.06 1.07 -11.78
C TRP A 210 21.05 0.48 -13.19
N THR A 211 21.97 -0.45 -13.45
CA THR A 211 22.03 -1.21 -14.70
C THR A 211 22.16 -2.70 -14.42
N ALA A 212 21.45 -3.51 -15.21
CA ALA A 212 21.51 -4.96 -15.15
C ALA A 212 21.03 -5.59 -16.46
N LYS A 213 21.31 -6.89 -16.63
CA LYS A 213 20.56 -7.75 -17.55
C LYS A 213 19.42 -8.41 -16.77
N ILE A 214 18.20 -8.44 -17.33
CA ILE A 214 17.08 -9.19 -16.78
C ILE A 214 16.78 -10.40 -17.68
N VAL A 215 16.53 -11.56 -17.05
CA VAL A 215 16.28 -12.84 -17.74
C VAL A 215 14.96 -13.39 -17.22
N PRO A 216 13.85 -13.22 -17.96
CA PRO A 216 12.56 -13.71 -17.53
C PRO A 216 12.50 -15.24 -17.52
N PRO A 217 11.90 -15.87 -16.49
CA PRO A 217 11.78 -17.33 -16.42
C PRO A 217 10.73 -17.91 -17.37
N LYS A 218 9.79 -17.08 -17.83
CA LYS A 218 8.66 -17.50 -18.68
C LYS A 218 8.41 -16.48 -19.79
N SER A 219 7.94 -16.98 -20.94
CA SER A 219 7.38 -16.11 -21.99
C SER A 219 5.96 -15.71 -21.61
N ALA A 220 5.75 -14.48 -21.21
CA ALA A 220 4.46 -13.96 -20.76
C ALA A 220 4.42 -12.44 -20.82
N LYS A 221 3.22 -11.88 -20.68
CA LYS A 221 3.02 -10.46 -20.43
C LYS A 221 3.25 -10.20 -18.93
N TYR A 222 4.30 -9.45 -18.64
CA TYR A 222 4.63 -8.98 -17.30
C TYR A 222 4.14 -7.55 -17.12
N GLU A 223 3.62 -7.25 -15.94
CA GLU A 223 3.49 -5.88 -15.46
C GLU A 223 4.75 -5.53 -14.65
N ILE A 224 5.42 -4.46 -15.05
CA ILE A 224 6.57 -3.93 -14.31
C ILE A 224 6.11 -2.66 -13.60
N SER A 225 6.44 -2.53 -12.33
CA SER A 225 6.21 -1.32 -11.54
C SER A 225 7.51 -0.65 -11.17
N LEU A 226 7.53 0.68 -11.18
CA LEU A 226 8.56 1.52 -10.62
C LEU A 226 7.91 2.51 -9.67
N MET A 227 8.21 2.38 -8.38
CA MET A 227 7.79 3.28 -7.32
C MET A 227 8.97 4.13 -6.90
N SER A 228 8.74 5.40 -6.69
CA SER A 228 9.77 6.33 -6.21
C SER A 228 9.17 7.52 -5.45
N ASP A 229 10.01 8.13 -4.66
CA ASP A 229 9.96 9.45 -4.05
C ASP A 229 11.39 9.99 -4.09
N ASP A 230 11.82 10.89 -4.97
CA ASP A 230 11.13 11.67 -6.04
C ASP A 230 11.15 10.97 -7.41
N GLY A 231 11.82 11.60 -8.40
CA GLY A 231 11.76 11.29 -9.81
C GLY A 231 12.43 10.00 -10.22
N SER A 232 11.77 9.24 -11.10
CA SER A 232 12.33 8.00 -11.65
C SER A 232 11.93 7.74 -13.10
N ARG A 233 12.73 6.90 -13.77
CA ARG A 233 12.42 6.38 -15.11
C ARG A 233 13.07 5.03 -15.35
N LEU A 234 12.42 4.22 -16.17
CA LEU A 234 12.83 2.85 -16.48
C LEU A 234 13.01 2.69 -18.00
N PHE A 235 14.13 2.09 -18.36
CA PHE A 235 14.46 1.76 -19.75
C PHE A 235 14.64 0.25 -19.89
N LEU A 236 14.11 -0.28 -20.98
CA LEU A 236 14.30 -1.67 -21.39
C LEU A 236 14.85 -1.68 -22.82
N ASP A 237 15.99 -2.34 -23.05
CA ASP A 237 16.71 -2.34 -24.33
C ASP A 237 16.91 -0.92 -24.91
N GLY A 238 17.21 0.05 -24.03
CA GLY A 238 17.41 1.45 -24.37
C GLY A 238 16.14 2.28 -24.57
N LYS A 239 14.96 1.66 -24.63
CA LYS A 239 13.68 2.35 -24.75
C LYS A 239 13.12 2.70 -23.36
N GLU A 240 12.75 3.97 -23.15
CA GLU A 240 12.02 4.40 -21.96
C GLU A 240 10.61 3.79 -21.97
N ILE A 241 10.27 3.01 -20.94
CA ILE A 241 8.97 2.34 -20.79
C ILE A 241 8.17 2.88 -19.60
N ILE A 242 8.84 3.50 -18.61
CA ILE A 242 8.21 4.24 -17.52
C ILE A 242 8.93 5.57 -17.37
N SER A 243 8.16 6.65 -17.25
CA SER A 243 8.64 8.01 -17.00
C SER A 243 7.84 8.68 -15.90
N ASN A 244 8.52 9.09 -14.85
CA ASN A 244 7.99 9.89 -13.76
C ASN A 244 9.07 10.87 -13.27
N TRP A 245 9.71 11.57 -14.22
CA TRP A 245 10.88 12.42 -13.97
C TRP A 245 10.48 13.84 -13.57
N ARG A 246 9.93 13.95 -12.35
CA ARG A 246 9.49 15.20 -11.71
C ARG A 246 9.56 15.05 -10.19
N ASP A 247 9.53 16.15 -9.46
CA ASP A 247 9.44 16.11 -7.99
C ASP A 247 8.02 15.66 -7.57
N HIS A 248 7.92 14.66 -6.70
CA HIS A 248 6.67 14.13 -6.15
C HIS A 248 6.95 13.28 -4.90
N GLY A 249 5.95 13.08 -4.04
CA GLY A 249 5.98 12.07 -2.99
C GLY A 249 5.88 10.66 -3.56
N GLU A 250 5.84 9.62 -2.70
CA GLU A 250 5.78 8.22 -3.13
C GLU A 250 4.67 7.99 -4.17
N GLU A 251 5.06 7.67 -5.39
CA GLU A 251 4.17 7.38 -6.52
C GLU A 251 4.67 6.16 -7.30
N THR A 252 3.74 5.33 -7.76
CA THR A 252 4.04 4.17 -8.60
C THR A 252 3.56 4.38 -10.03
N LYS A 253 4.41 4.03 -10.99
CA LYS A 253 4.05 3.89 -12.41
C LYS A 253 4.26 2.46 -12.86
N THR A 254 3.43 1.99 -13.79
CA THR A 254 3.48 0.64 -14.34
C THR A 254 3.62 0.63 -15.85
N ALA A 255 4.19 -0.45 -16.38
CA ALA A 255 4.25 -0.73 -17.81
C ALA A 255 4.06 -2.23 -18.07
N SER A 256 3.32 -2.56 -19.12
CA SER A 256 3.15 -3.94 -19.59
C SER A 256 4.22 -4.27 -20.62
N VAL A 257 4.92 -5.38 -20.43
CA VAL A 257 5.97 -5.87 -21.34
C VAL A 257 5.77 -7.33 -21.67
N MET A 258 5.82 -7.69 -22.96
CA MET A 258 5.89 -9.08 -23.37
C MET A 258 7.34 -9.53 -23.32
N PHE A 259 7.65 -10.44 -22.42
CA PHE A 259 8.97 -11.06 -22.31
C PHE A 259 9.00 -12.46 -22.91
N GLU A 260 10.18 -12.84 -23.40
CA GLU A 260 10.50 -14.20 -23.85
C GLU A 260 11.37 -14.92 -22.82
N ALA A 261 11.01 -16.15 -22.47
CA ALA A 261 11.75 -16.95 -21.47
C ALA A 261 13.23 -17.11 -21.86
N GLY A 262 14.13 -16.83 -20.92
CA GLY A 262 15.55 -17.00 -21.07
C GLY A 262 16.27 -15.98 -21.97
N ARG A 263 15.53 -15.07 -22.62
CA ARG A 263 16.13 -13.95 -23.36
C ARG A 263 16.64 -12.90 -22.39
N GLU A 264 17.80 -12.35 -22.69
CA GLU A 264 18.41 -11.26 -21.92
C GLU A 264 17.94 -9.91 -22.45
N TYR A 265 17.53 -9.03 -21.54
CA TYR A 265 17.16 -7.67 -21.86
C TYR A 265 18.00 -6.68 -21.04
N ASP A 266 18.39 -5.56 -21.63
CA ASP A 266 19.07 -4.48 -20.93
C ASP A 266 18.08 -3.70 -20.07
N LEU A 267 18.28 -3.69 -18.76
CA LEU A 267 17.46 -2.96 -17.81
C LEU A 267 18.28 -1.80 -17.22
N LYS A 268 17.73 -0.58 -17.32
CA LYS A 268 18.30 0.61 -16.68
C LYS A 268 17.21 1.35 -15.92
N VAL A 269 17.47 1.65 -14.65
CA VAL A 269 16.63 2.47 -13.79
C VAL A 269 17.42 3.73 -13.43
N GLU A 270 16.81 4.87 -13.56
CA GLU A 270 17.36 6.15 -13.12
C GLU A 270 16.41 6.76 -12.09
N PHE A 271 16.98 7.34 -11.04
CA PHE A 271 16.30 7.91 -9.90
C PHE A 271 17.00 9.17 -9.45
N TYR A 272 16.26 10.16 -8.96
CA TYR A 272 16.81 11.28 -8.21
C TYR A 272 15.94 11.62 -6.99
N GLU A 273 16.59 12.13 -5.96
CA GLU A 273 16.02 12.74 -4.78
C GLU A 273 16.32 14.24 -4.77
N ASN A 274 15.27 15.06 -4.62
CA ASN A 274 15.37 16.50 -4.50
C ASN A 274 15.42 16.93 -3.02
N GLY A 275 14.50 16.43 -2.22
CA GLY A 275 14.44 16.76 -0.80
C GLY A 275 13.24 16.13 -0.10
N GLY A 276 13.45 15.69 1.12
CA GLY A 276 12.43 15.14 1.98
C GLY A 276 12.58 13.65 2.25
N MET A 277 11.63 12.87 1.77
CA MET A 277 11.64 11.41 1.94
C MET A 277 12.07 10.76 0.64
N ALA A 278 12.99 9.81 0.72
CA ALA A 278 13.53 9.11 -0.44
C ALA A 278 13.18 7.63 -0.45
N SER A 279 12.68 7.13 -1.56
CA SER A 279 12.43 5.70 -1.77
C SER A 279 12.50 5.32 -3.25
N ALA A 280 12.91 4.06 -3.53
CA ALA A 280 12.91 3.51 -4.90
C ALA A 280 12.69 2.01 -4.87
N ARG A 281 11.70 1.51 -5.63
CA ARG A 281 11.40 0.08 -5.78
C ARG A 281 11.08 -0.27 -7.22
N ILE A 282 11.62 -1.38 -7.69
CA ILE A 282 11.20 -2.00 -8.94
C ILE A 282 10.65 -3.40 -8.66
N GLY A 283 9.51 -3.70 -9.25
CA GLY A 283 8.89 -5.02 -9.16
C GLY A 283 8.35 -5.49 -10.50
N TRP A 284 8.08 -6.78 -10.60
CA TRP A 284 7.37 -7.37 -11.73
C TRP A 284 6.50 -8.55 -11.31
N ASP A 285 5.40 -8.77 -12.04
CA ASP A 285 4.55 -9.95 -11.86
C ASP A 285 3.88 -10.34 -13.18
N THR A 286 3.51 -11.60 -13.28
CA THR A 286 2.59 -12.08 -14.32
C THR A 286 1.21 -12.25 -13.70
N GLN A 287 0.28 -11.36 -13.99
CA GLN A 287 -1.09 -11.46 -13.47
C GLN A 287 -1.78 -12.78 -13.85
N GLU A 288 -1.44 -13.34 -15.01
CA GLU A 288 -2.00 -14.62 -15.48
C GLU A 288 -1.65 -15.78 -14.52
N GLU A 289 -0.44 -15.82 -13.96
CA GLU A 289 -0.03 -16.88 -13.03
C GLU A 289 -0.81 -16.78 -11.72
N LEU A 290 -0.88 -15.58 -11.14
CA LEU A 290 -1.67 -15.33 -9.91
C LEU A 290 -3.14 -15.69 -10.10
N MET A 291 -3.71 -15.34 -11.25
CA MET A 291 -5.08 -15.66 -11.61
C MET A 291 -5.30 -17.17 -11.70
N ASN A 292 -4.39 -17.88 -12.38
CA ASN A 292 -4.50 -19.33 -12.53
C ASN A 292 -4.38 -20.06 -11.19
N GLU A 293 -3.47 -19.65 -10.31
CA GLU A 293 -3.36 -20.18 -8.95
C GLU A 293 -4.66 -19.98 -8.16
N ALA A 294 -5.29 -18.83 -8.27
CA ALA A 294 -6.55 -18.53 -7.59
C ALA A 294 -7.71 -19.38 -8.13
N VAL A 295 -7.82 -19.54 -9.44
CA VAL A 295 -8.82 -20.40 -10.07
C VAL A 295 -8.65 -21.85 -9.63
N GLU A 296 -7.42 -22.36 -9.58
CA GLU A 296 -7.16 -23.72 -9.11
C GLU A 296 -7.44 -23.91 -7.61
N ALA A 297 -7.16 -22.89 -6.78
CA ALA A 297 -7.55 -22.91 -5.37
C ALA A 297 -9.08 -22.96 -5.20
N ALA A 298 -9.82 -22.16 -6.00
CA ALA A 298 -11.28 -22.16 -5.99
C ALA A 298 -11.87 -23.50 -6.41
N LYS A 299 -11.36 -24.12 -7.49
CA LYS A 299 -11.83 -25.45 -7.97
C LYS A 299 -11.63 -26.56 -6.95
N LYS A 300 -10.57 -26.49 -6.14
CA LYS A 300 -10.21 -27.51 -5.12
C LYS A 300 -10.92 -27.32 -3.79
N SER A 301 -11.74 -26.28 -3.64
CA SER A 301 -12.38 -25.92 -2.38
C SER A 301 -13.90 -26.04 -2.49
N ASP A 302 -14.55 -26.36 -1.36
CA ASP A 302 -16.01 -26.43 -1.27
C ASP A 302 -16.68 -25.06 -1.43
N MET A 303 -15.94 -24.01 -1.06
CA MET A 303 -16.35 -22.61 -1.12
C MET A 303 -15.16 -21.71 -1.48
N ALA A 304 -15.43 -20.59 -2.13
CA ALA A 304 -14.45 -19.54 -2.34
C ALA A 304 -14.92 -18.25 -1.65
N ILE A 305 -14.00 -17.54 -1.01
CA ILE A 305 -14.22 -16.19 -0.46
C ILE A 305 -13.19 -15.26 -1.10
N VAL A 306 -13.69 -14.32 -1.90
CA VAL A 306 -12.85 -13.33 -2.58
C VAL A 306 -12.86 -12.01 -1.81
N PHE A 307 -11.71 -11.60 -1.29
CA PHE A 307 -11.49 -10.33 -0.63
C PHE A 307 -10.98 -9.31 -1.63
N ALA A 308 -11.89 -8.45 -2.07
CA ALA A 308 -11.66 -7.43 -3.07
C ALA A 308 -11.87 -6.02 -2.48
N GLY A 309 -11.68 -4.98 -3.29
CA GLY A 309 -11.95 -3.61 -2.88
C GLY A 309 -10.82 -2.65 -3.21
N LEU A 310 -10.59 -1.71 -2.34
CA LEU A 310 -9.67 -0.59 -2.53
C LEU A 310 -8.52 -0.65 -1.53
N SER A 311 -7.57 0.25 -1.70
CA SER A 311 -6.46 0.49 -0.78
C SER A 311 -6.19 1.99 -0.67
N LYS A 312 -5.33 2.42 0.24
CA LYS A 312 -4.94 3.83 0.41
C LYS A 312 -4.33 4.48 -0.84
N HIS A 313 -3.97 3.70 -1.87
CA HIS A 313 -3.51 4.22 -3.15
C HIS A 313 -4.65 4.60 -4.11
N TYR A 314 -5.87 4.14 -3.83
CA TYR A 314 -7.06 4.41 -4.64
C TYR A 314 -8.09 5.30 -3.94
N GLU A 315 -7.95 5.49 -2.65
CA GLU A 315 -8.78 6.40 -1.85
C GLU A 315 -7.88 7.28 -1.01
N GLY A 316 -8.17 8.57 -0.96
CA GLY A 316 -7.37 9.51 -0.19
C GLY A 316 -8.02 10.89 -0.14
N GLU A 317 -7.50 11.74 0.73
CA GLU A 317 -7.90 13.12 0.85
C GLU A 317 -7.27 13.97 -0.26
N GLY A 318 -8.07 14.82 -0.88
CA GLY A 318 -7.59 15.82 -1.85
C GLY A 318 -7.47 15.33 -3.29
N TRP A 319 -7.89 14.12 -3.62
CA TRP A 319 -7.94 13.60 -4.98
C TRP A 319 -9.06 12.56 -5.16
N ASP A 320 -9.55 12.40 -6.39
CA ASP A 320 -10.61 11.48 -6.75
C ASP A 320 -10.08 10.32 -7.60
N ARG A 321 -10.73 9.16 -7.49
CA ARG A 321 -10.46 8.03 -8.37
C ARG A 321 -10.93 8.35 -9.80
N PRO A 322 -10.15 7.98 -10.84
CA PRO A 322 -10.55 8.19 -12.23
C PRO A 322 -11.65 7.22 -12.69
N SER A 323 -11.92 6.15 -11.93
CA SER A 323 -12.91 5.11 -12.26
C SER A 323 -13.56 4.56 -11.00
N MET A 324 -14.83 4.16 -11.13
CA MET A 324 -15.56 3.41 -10.10
C MET A 324 -15.36 1.89 -10.21
N GLN A 325 -14.66 1.38 -11.22
CA GLN A 325 -14.32 -0.04 -11.32
C GLN A 325 -13.35 -0.44 -10.20
N LEU A 326 -13.38 -1.71 -9.82
CA LEU A 326 -12.37 -2.27 -8.95
C LEU A 326 -11.01 -2.26 -9.67
N PRO A 327 -9.94 -1.78 -9.03
CA PRO A 327 -8.63 -1.70 -9.66
C PRO A 327 -7.97 -3.07 -9.84
N ALA A 328 -6.88 -3.11 -10.61
CA ALA A 328 -5.99 -4.26 -10.72
C ALA A 328 -6.64 -5.56 -11.24
N GLY A 329 -7.68 -5.45 -12.06
CA GLY A 329 -8.34 -6.62 -12.66
C GLY A 329 -9.16 -7.46 -11.69
N GLN A 330 -9.57 -6.90 -10.54
CA GLN A 330 -10.37 -7.61 -9.54
C GLN A 330 -11.74 -8.04 -10.07
N ASP A 331 -12.37 -7.27 -10.97
CA ASP A 331 -13.65 -7.64 -11.60
C ASP A 331 -13.51 -8.95 -12.39
N ASP A 332 -12.41 -9.12 -13.14
CA ASP A 332 -12.09 -10.34 -13.88
C ASP A 332 -11.76 -11.50 -12.92
N LEU A 333 -11.02 -11.24 -11.84
CA LEU A 333 -10.75 -12.22 -10.79
C LEU A 333 -12.06 -12.75 -10.20
N ILE A 334 -12.95 -11.88 -9.73
CA ILE A 334 -14.24 -12.28 -9.15
C ILE A 334 -15.04 -13.12 -10.14
N SER A 335 -15.13 -12.67 -11.40
CA SER A 335 -15.85 -13.39 -12.44
C SER A 335 -15.31 -14.79 -12.67
N LYS A 336 -13.99 -14.95 -12.81
CA LYS A 336 -13.34 -16.26 -13.04
C LYS A 336 -13.47 -17.19 -11.85
N ILE A 337 -13.39 -16.66 -10.63
CA ILE A 337 -13.58 -17.45 -9.41
C ILE A 337 -15.02 -17.92 -9.29
N ALA A 338 -16.01 -17.06 -9.56
CA ALA A 338 -17.44 -17.43 -9.56
C ALA A 338 -17.79 -18.46 -10.65
N ASP A 339 -17.11 -18.42 -11.80
CA ASP A 339 -17.25 -19.44 -12.83
C ASP A 339 -16.62 -20.78 -12.39
N ALA A 340 -15.51 -20.76 -11.65
CA ALA A 340 -14.80 -21.93 -11.14
C ALA A 340 -15.46 -22.58 -9.92
N ASN A 341 -16.10 -21.77 -9.04
CA ASN A 341 -16.78 -22.24 -7.84
C ASN A 341 -18.09 -21.48 -7.61
N LYS A 342 -19.22 -22.19 -7.69
CA LYS A 342 -20.56 -21.57 -7.57
C LYS A 342 -20.90 -21.11 -6.14
N ASN A 343 -20.17 -21.58 -5.14
CA ASN A 343 -20.27 -21.14 -3.75
C ASN A 343 -19.29 -19.99 -3.46
N THR A 344 -19.27 -18.99 -4.32
CA THR A 344 -18.35 -17.83 -4.17
C THR A 344 -19.02 -16.71 -3.38
N VAL A 345 -18.37 -16.30 -2.31
CA VAL A 345 -18.67 -15.09 -1.53
C VAL A 345 -17.69 -13.99 -1.90
N VAL A 346 -18.16 -12.79 -2.12
CA VAL A 346 -17.29 -11.61 -2.25
C VAL A 346 -17.40 -10.76 -1.00
N VAL A 347 -16.26 -10.37 -0.44
CA VAL A 347 -16.14 -9.42 0.67
C VAL A 347 -15.40 -8.20 0.15
N LEU A 348 -16.07 -7.06 0.16
CA LEU A 348 -15.50 -5.78 -0.28
C LEU A 348 -14.94 -5.00 0.91
N ASN A 349 -13.76 -4.42 0.71
CA ASN A 349 -13.21 -3.39 1.56
C ASN A 349 -13.13 -2.10 0.75
N THR A 350 -14.10 -1.20 0.92
CA THR A 350 -14.17 0.07 0.21
C THR A 350 -14.61 1.19 1.15
N GLY A 351 -14.14 2.42 0.91
CA GLY A 351 -14.63 3.62 1.60
C GLY A 351 -15.61 4.42 0.73
N SER A 352 -15.73 4.05 -0.55
CA SER A 352 -16.59 4.71 -1.53
C SER A 352 -17.19 3.69 -2.50
N ALA A 353 -18.22 4.10 -3.23
CA ALA A 353 -18.97 3.23 -4.15
C ALA A 353 -18.10 2.64 -5.27
N VAL A 354 -18.31 1.37 -5.59
CA VAL A 354 -17.70 0.66 -6.70
C VAL A 354 -18.74 0.04 -7.62
N LEU A 355 -18.39 -0.19 -8.89
CA LEU A 355 -19.27 -0.86 -9.85
C LEU A 355 -19.27 -2.36 -9.59
N LEU A 356 -20.48 -2.95 -9.57
CA LEU A 356 -20.69 -4.37 -9.32
C LEU A 356 -21.22 -5.11 -10.58
N SER A 357 -21.70 -4.36 -11.58
CA SER A 357 -22.47 -4.89 -12.72
C SER A 357 -21.72 -5.93 -13.57
N GLY A 358 -20.39 -5.97 -13.50
CA GLY A 358 -19.60 -6.95 -14.28
C GLY A 358 -19.65 -8.37 -13.72
N TRP A 359 -20.06 -8.58 -12.45
CA TRP A 359 -19.95 -9.88 -11.79
C TRP A 359 -21.03 -10.18 -10.72
N ILE A 360 -21.82 -9.20 -10.31
CA ILE A 360 -22.78 -9.37 -9.19
C ILE A 360 -23.79 -10.52 -9.42
N ASP A 361 -24.19 -10.76 -10.67
CA ASP A 361 -25.13 -11.83 -11.02
C ASP A 361 -24.50 -13.23 -10.96
N LYS A 362 -23.16 -13.31 -10.93
CA LYS A 362 -22.42 -14.57 -10.86
C LYS A 362 -22.21 -15.08 -9.44
N VAL A 363 -22.27 -14.18 -8.44
CA VAL A 363 -21.94 -14.51 -7.05
C VAL A 363 -23.21 -14.59 -6.19
N PRO A 364 -23.40 -15.68 -5.43
CA PRO A 364 -24.57 -15.84 -4.57
C PRO A 364 -24.52 -14.95 -3.30
N ALA A 365 -23.36 -14.50 -2.85
CA ALA A 365 -23.27 -13.65 -1.67
C ALA A 365 -22.24 -12.52 -1.81
N LEU A 366 -22.63 -11.36 -1.29
CA LEU A 366 -21.82 -10.15 -1.26
C LEU A 366 -21.92 -9.48 0.10
N VAL A 367 -20.77 -9.16 0.67
CA VAL A 367 -20.62 -8.47 1.94
C VAL A 367 -19.80 -7.20 1.73
N GLU A 368 -20.27 -6.07 2.26
CA GLU A 368 -19.46 -4.86 2.37
C GLU A 368 -18.91 -4.74 3.78
N ALA A 369 -17.61 -4.82 3.90
CA ALA A 369 -16.91 -4.78 5.17
C ALA A 369 -16.29 -3.41 5.49
N TRP A 370 -16.33 -2.47 4.55
CA TRP A 370 -15.70 -1.15 4.69
C TRP A 370 -14.22 -1.27 5.08
N TYR A 371 -13.78 -0.43 6.03
CA TYR A 371 -12.48 -0.48 6.68
C TYR A 371 -12.69 -0.76 8.18
N PRO A 372 -12.81 -2.04 8.58
CA PRO A 372 -13.29 -2.42 9.91
C PRO A 372 -12.24 -2.30 11.04
N GLY A 373 -11.15 -1.54 10.83
CA GLY A 373 -10.13 -1.29 11.83
C GLY A 373 -9.18 -2.47 12.07
N GLN A 374 -8.35 -2.37 13.13
CA GLN A 374 -7.27 -3.34 13.41
C GLN A 374 -7.74 -4.78 13.67
N GLU A 375 -8.99 -4.97 14.12
CA GLU A 375 -9.62 -6.28 14.34
C GLU A 375 -10.40 -6.79 13.11
N GLY A 376 -10.22 -6.17 11.94
CA GLY A 376 -11.02 -6.42 10.74
C GLY A 376 -11.16 -7.89 10.37
N GLY A 377 -10.08 -8.65 10.37
CA GLY A 377 -10.13 -10.08 10.08
C GLY A 377 -10.94 -10.88 11.09
N ASN A 378 -10.90 -10.53 12.37
CA ASN A 378 -11.73 -11.17 13.41
C ASN A 378 -13.21 -10.72 13.34
N SER A 379 -13.48 -9.53 12.82
CA SER A 379 -14.84 -9.00 12.64
C SER A 379 -15.55 -9.64 11.45
N ILE A 380 -14.81 -9.90 10.36
CA ILE A 380 -15.33 -10.51 9.15
C ILE A 380 -15.54 -12.03 9.33
N ALA A 381 -14.68 -12.71 10.09
CA ALA A 381 -14.70 -14.14 10.32
C ALA A 381 -15.75 -14.54 11.37
#